data_fffe93e1dcb6617a9b14a13e991bae34
#
_entry.id   fffe93e1dcb6617a9b14a13e991bae34
#
_cell.length_a   1.000
_cell.length_b   1.000
_cell.length_c   1.000
_cell.angle_alpha   90.00
_cell.angle_beta   90.00
_cell.angle_gamma   90.00
#
_symmetry.space_group_name_H-M   'P 1'
#
loop_
_entity.id
_entity.type
_entity.pdbx_description
1 polymer ?
#
loop_
_entity_poly.entity_id
_entity_poly.type
_entity_poly.pdbx_seq_one_letter_code
_entity_poly.pdbx_strand_id
1 'polypeptide(L)'
;MKHLPNIITALRIVGSIGLLFCNVAGWQFWTLYVFCGNDGWFARKLQAESKTGSVLDSIADLSFVACCAIKLLPILSIPSWLWIWAGIIVIIKIVNQIIALTRIKQFCLPHTIANKLTGFLLFLTVPTISWCIIPIAIAAIIATFAAIQEGYSISTGYEIL
;
A
#
# COMPACT_ATOMS: atom_id res chain seq x y z
N MET A 1 20.56 20.01 -0.06
CA MET A 1 19.75 18.95 0.57
C MET A 1 18.82 18.21 -0.41
N LYS A 2 19.09 18.23 -1.73
CA LYS A 2 18.22 17.61 -2.77
C LYS A 2 18.31 16.06 -2.85
N HIS A 3 19.30 15.45 -2.21
CA HIS A 3 19.53 14.00 -2.29
C HIS A 3 19.00 13.20 -1.07
N LEU A 4 18.63 13.88 0.01
CA LEU A 4 18.15 13.22 1.23
C LEU A 4 16.91 12.34 1.01
N PRO A 5 15.88 12.81 0.27
CA PRO A 5 14.70 12.01 0.01
C PRO A 5 15.01 10.72 -0.77
N ASN A 6 15.88 10.81 -1.79
CA ASN A 6 16.25 9.65 -2.61
C ASN A 6 17.04 8.61 -1.81
N ILE A 7 17.85 9.04 -0.82
CA ILE A 7 18.59 8.14 0.07
C ILE A 7 17.62 7.40 0.98
N ILE A 8 16.63 8.08 1.55
CA ILE A 8 15.61 7.46 2.41
C ILE A 8 14.82 6.41 1.62
N THR A 9 14.41 6.74 0.39
CA THR A 9 13.69 5.81 -0.48
C THR A 9 14.55 4.59 -0.86
N ALA A 10 15.84 4.79 -1.15
CA ALA A 10 16.76 3.70 -1.43
C ALA A 10 16.97 2.79 -0.21
N LEU A 11 17.14 3.37 0.98
CA LEU A 11 17.24 2.62 2.24
C LEU A 11 15.98 1.80 2.51
N ARG A 12 14.82 2.33 2.16
CA ARG A 12 13.55 1.63 2.30
C ARG A 12 13.44 0.43 1.37
N ILE A 13 13.90 0.54 0.12
CA ILE A 13 13.94 -0.59 -0.82
C ILE A 13 14.88 -1.68 -0.29
N VAL A 14 16.09 -1.30 0.15
CA VAL A 14 17.06 -2.23 0.73
C VAL A 14 16.50 -2.87 2.01
N GLY A 15 15.88 -2.09 2.89
CA GLY A 15 15.22 -2.60 4.10
C GLY A 15 14.07 -3.56 3.78
N SER A 16 13.27 -3.27 2.75
CA SER A 16 12.19 -4.15 2.30
C SER A 16 12.72 -5.50 1.79
N ILE A 17 13.81 -5.50 1.04
CA ILE A 17 14.49 -6.75 0.64
C ILE A 17 15.06 -7.46 1.87
N GLY A 18 15.61 -6.73 2.84
CA GLY A 18 16.11 -7.27 4.11
C GLY A 18 15.04 -8.04 4.89
N LEU A 19 13.75 -7.62 4.82
CA LEU A 19 12.64 -8.34 5.45
C LEU A 19 12.52 -9.80 4.97
N LEU A 20 12.88 -10.09 3.72
CA LEU A 20 12.82 -11.46 3.18
C LEU A 20 13.80 -12.40 3.89
N PHE A 21 14.90 -11.87 4.40
CA PHE A 21 15.94 -12.64 5.08
C PHE A 21 15.73 -12.73 6.59
N CYS A 22 14.91 -11.85 7.18
CA CYS A 22 14.62 -11.85 8.62
C CYS A 22 13.61 -12.93 8.99
N ASN A 23 13.75 -13.49 10.21
CA ASN A 23 12.75 -14.39 10.76
C ASN A 23 11.55 -13.57 11.30
N VAL A 24 10.32 -13.94 10.91
CA VAL A 24 9.08 -13.24 11.32
C VAL A 24 8.86 -13.32 12.83
N ALA A 25 9.33 -14.36 13.51
CA ALA A 25 9.28 -14.46 14.96
C ALA A 25 10.32 -13.58 15.68
N GLY A 26 11.30 -13.04 14.95
CA GLY A 26 12.37 -12.21 15.51
C GLY A 26 11.98 -10.73 15.59
N TRP A 27 12.49 -10.06 16.63
CA TRP A 27 12.30 -8.61 16.79
C TRP A 27 12.88 -7.79 15.63
N GLN A 28 13.87 -8.30 14.94
CA GLN A 28 14.53 -7.69 13.78
C GLN A 28 13.56 -7.48 12.60
N PHE A 29 12.67 -8.46 12.35
CA PHE A 29 11.63 -8.35 11.33
C PHE A 29 10.68 -7.18 11.64
N TRP A 30 10.18 -7.11 12.88
CA TRP A 30 9.22 -6.10 13.28
C TRP A 30 9.81 -4.69 13.34
N THR A 31 11.08 -4.56 13.73
CA THR A 31 11.77 -3.25 13.68
C THR A 31 11.95 -2.76 12.25
N LEU A 32 12.38 -3.64 11.31
CA LEU A 32 12.46 -3.30 9.89
C LEU A 32 11.09 -2.99 9.29
N TYR A 33 10.06 -3.76 9.67
CA TYR A 33 8.68 -3.55 9.23
C TYR A 33 8.18 -2.14 9.61
N VAL A 34 8.33 -1.76 10.88
CA VAL A 34 7.93 -0.44 11.38
C VAL A 34 8.77 0.67 10.73
N PHE A 35 10.07 0.46 10.58
CA PHE A 35 10.96 1.42 9.92
C PHE A 35 10.51 1.67 8.48
N CYS A 36 10.41 0.63 7.65
CA CYS A 36 10.03 0.75 6.24
C CYS A 36 8.60 1.30 6.06
N GLY A 37 7.68 1.03 6.99
CA GLY A 37 6.31 1.51 6.92
C GLY A 37 6.15 2.99 7.32
N ASN A 38 6.92 3.48 8.29
CA ASN A 38 6.82 4.85 8.79
C ASN A 38 7.63 5.87 7.97
N ASP A 39 8.74 5.46 7.34
CA ASP A 39 9.60 6.37 6.59
C ASP A 39 8.89 7.02 5.40
N GLY A 40 7.88 6.38 4.83
CA GLY A 40 7.02 6.96 3.79
C GLY A 40 6.26 8.21 4.25
N TRP A 41 5.96 8.36 5.53
CA TRP A 41 5.32 9.56 6.06
C TRP A 41 6.31 10.73 6.19
N PHE A 42 7.52 10.46 6.65
CA PHE A 42 8.61 11.45 6.76
C PHE A 42 9.12 11.88 5.38
N ALA A 43 9.31 10.96 4.45
CA ALA A 43 9.78 11.25 3.10
C ALA A 43 8.78 12.13 2.34
N ARG A 44 7.48 11.87 2.45
CA ARG A 44 6.42 12.68 1.82
C ARG A 44 6.36 14.12 2.36
N LYS A 45 6.69 14.35 3.62
CA LYS A 45 6.72 15.69 4.21
C LYS A 45 7.94 16.52 3.77
N LEU A 46 9.01 15.85 3.32
CA LEU A 46 10.27 16.46 2.86
C LEU A 46 10.37 16.56 1.32
N GLN A 47 9.59 15.79 0.58
CA GLN A 47 9.59 15.78 -0.88
C GLN A 47 8.53 16.75 -1.42
N ALA A 48 8.78 18.03 -1.30
CA ALA A 48 8.18 18.98 -2.22
C ALA A 48 8.75 18.72 -3.65
N GLU A 49 7.90 18.15 -4.55
CA GLU A 49 7.85 18.56 -5.96
C GLU A 49 8.83 17.97 -6.99
N SER A 50 9.35 16.76 -6.85
CA SER A 50 10.02 16.15 -8.00
C SER A 50 9.22 14.94 -8.52
N LYS A 51 8.80 14.97 -9.81
CA LYS A 51 8.10 13.85 -10.48
C LYS A 51 8.85 12.52 -10.33
N THR A 52 10.18 12.57 -10.39
CA THR A 52 11.05 11.40 -10.24
C THR A 52 11.04 10.85 -8.81
N GLY A 53 10.98 11.73 -7.80
CA GLY A 53 10.88 11.32 -6.40
C GLY A 53 9.58 10.61 -6.07
N SER A 54 8.46 11.07 -6.63
CA SER A 54 7.15 10.44 -6.46
C SER A 54 7.09 9.03 -7.05
N VAL A 55 7.70 8.82 -8.22
CA VAL A 55 7.78 7.48 -8.85
C VAL A 55 8.65 6.53 -8.00
N LEU A 56 9.78 7.01 -7.52
CA LEU A 56 10.67 6.23 -6.65
C LEU A 56 9.98 5.83 -5.33
N ASP A 57 9.22 6.73 -4.72
CA ASP A 57 8.46 6.45 -3.50
C ASP A 57 7.38 5.38 -3.75
N SER A 58 6.68 5.47 -4.89
CA SER A 58 5.69 4.45 -5.29
C SER A 58 6.33 3.07 -5.51
N ILE A 59 7.53 3.01 -6.08
CA ILE A 59 8.29 1.76 -6.26
C ILE A 59 8.71 1.19 -4.90
N ALA A 60 9.14 2.04 -3.97
CA ALA A 60 9.52 1.63 -2.63
C ALA A 60 8.32 1.09 -1.84
N ASP A 61 7.15 1.76 -1.93
CA ASP A 61 5.90 1.29 -1.34
C ASP A 61 5.50 -0.08 -1.89
N LEU A 62 5.54 -0.23 -3.21
CA LEU A 62 5.21 -1.50 -3.87
C LEU A 62 6.19 -2.62 -3.47
N SER A 63 7.49 -2.31 -3.40
CA SER A 63 8.52 -3.26 -2.97
C SER A 63 8.27 -3.73 -1.53
N PHE A 64 7.97 -2.80 -0.62
CA PHE A 64 7.66 -3.12 0.77
C PHE A 64 6.43 -4.03 0.88
N VAL A 65 5.33 -3.67 0.21
CA VAL A 65 4.10 -4.48 0.21
C VAL A 65 4.34 -5.87 -0.37
N ALA A 66 5.08 -5.96 -1.49
CA ALA A 66 5.40 -7.24 -2.12
C ALA A 66 6.27 -8.13 -1.20
N CYS A 67 7.31 -7.59 -0.59
CA CYS A 67 8.17 -8.34 0.33
C CYS A 67 7.41 -8.81 1.58
N CYS A 68 6.56 -7.94 2.16
CA CYS A 68 5.69 -8.31 3.26
C CYS A 68 4.70 -9.41 2.86
N ALA A 69 4.07 -9.30 1.68
CA ALA A 69 3.15 -10.32 1.19
C ALA A 69 3.86 -11.67 1.02
N ILE A 70 4.98 -11.72 0.33
CA ILE A 70 5.76 -12.96 0.11
C ILE A 70 6.10 -13.62 1.45
N LYS A 71 6.49 -12.84 2.46
CA LYS A 71 6.96 -13.37 3.74
C LYS A 71 5.82 -13.74 4.69
N LEU A 72 4.75 -12.98 4.72
CA LEU A 72 3.68 -13.11 5.70
C LEU A 72 2.51 -13.97 5.22
N LEU A 73 2.15 -13.92 3.93
CA LEU A 73 1.01 -14.67 3.42
C LEU A 73 1.07 -16.19 3.68
N PRO A 74 2.25 -16.86 3.57
CA PRO A 74 2.32 -18.29 3.88
C PRO A 74 2.13 -18.63 5.36
N ILE A 75 2.35 -17.66 6.25
CA ILE A 75 2.33 -17.86 7.71
C ILE A 75 0.96 -17.50 8.29
N LEU A 76 0.26 -16.58 7.62
CA LEU A 76 -1.03 -16.09 8.08
C LEU A 76 -2.14 -17.04 7.66
N SER A 77 -2.88 -17.59 8.63
CA SER A 77 -4.08 -18.38 8.38
C SER A 77 -5.26 -17.45 8.03
N ILE A 78 -5.26 -16.95 6.79
CA ILE A 78 -6.33 -16.08 6.28
C ILE A 78 -7.48 -16.95 5.79
N PRO A 79 -8.73 -16.76 6.28
CA PRO A 79 -9.88 -17.53 5.82
C PRO A 79 -10.19 -17.25 4.33
N SER A 80 -10.67 -18.29 3.65
CA SER A 80 -10.90 -18.27 2.19
C SER A 80 -11.85 -17.16 1.74
N TRP A 81 -12.83 -16.78 2.57
CA TRP A 81 -13.76 -15.70 2.23
C TRP A 81 -13.07 -14.32 2.12
N LEU A 82 -12.02 -14.08 2.90
CA LEU A 82 -11.23 -12.85 2.81
C LEU A 82 -10.39 -12.81 1.51
N TRP A 83 -9.90 -13.94 1.05
CA TRP A 83 -9.21 -14.03 -0.24
C TRP A 83 -10.12 -13.71 -1.41
N ILE A 84 -11.36 -14.25 -1.36
CA ILE A 84 -12.38 -13.95 -2.38
C ILE A 84 -12.70 -12.45 -2.35
N TRP A 85 -12.90 -11.89 -1.18
CA TRP A 85 -13.17 -10.45 -1.02
C TRP A 85 -12.03 -9.57 -1.52
N ALA A 86 -10.79 -9.89 -1.14
CA ALA A 86 -9.61 -9.19 -1.65
C ALA A 86 -9.50 -9.28 -3.19
N GLY A 87 -9.78 -10.45 -3.76
CA GLY A 87 -9.82 -10.65 -5.21
C GLY A 87 -10.84 -9.74 -5.90
N ILE A 88 -12.05 -9.62 -5.33
CA ILE A 88 -13.09 -8.73 -5.86
C ILE A 88 -12.61 -7.26 -5.84
N ILE A 89 -12.00 -6.81 -4.75
CA ILE A 89 -11.46 -5.45 -4.63
C ILE A 89 -10.40 -5.19 -5.70
N VAL A 90 -9.48 -6.14 -5.90
CA VAL A 90 -8.43 -6.04 -6.93
C VAL A 90 -9.03 -5.95 -8.33
N ILE A 91 -10.04 -6.77 -8.64
CA ILE A 91 -10.74 -6.72 -9.94
C ILE A 91 -11.38 -5.34 -10.15
N ILE A 92 -12.10 -4.81 -9.16
CA ILE A 92 -12.71 -3.48 -9.23
C ILE A 92 -11.65 -2.42 -9.52
N LYS A 93 -10.51 -2.46 -8.82
CA LYS A 93 -9.41 -1.50 -9.03
C LYS A 93 -8.79 -1.61 -10.43
N ILE A 94 -8.61 -2.81 -10.95
CA ILE A 94 -8.10 -3.03 -12.31
C ILE A 94 -9.07 -2.46 -13.33
N VAL A 95 -10.38 -2.71 -13.18
CA VAL A 95 -11.42 -2.17 -14.06
C VAL A 95 -11.42 -0.64 -14.02
N ASN A 96 -11.37 -0.04 -12.84
CA ASN A 96 -11.28 1.41 -12.67
C ASN A 96 -10.06 1.98 -13.40
N GLN A 97 -8.91 1.32 -13.29
CA GLN A 97 -7.68 1.76 -13.93
C GLN A 97 -7.75 1.65 -15.47
N ILE A 98 -8.37 0.60 -15.99
CA ILE A 98 -8.61 0.45 -17.43
C ILE A 98 -9.54 1.57 -17.93
N ILE A 99 -10.62 1.90 -17.20
CA ILE A 99 -11.52 3.00 -17.54
C ILE A 99 -10.78 4.34 -17.50
N ALA A 100 -9.93 4.59 -16.50
CA ALA A 100 -9.12 5.80 -16.42
C ALA A 100 -8.18 5.93 -17.63
N LEU A 101 -7.48 4.86 -17.99
CA LEU A 101 -6.58 4.85 -19.14
C LEU A 101 -7.30 5.09 -20.47
N THR A 102 -8.51 4.55 -20.64
CA THR A 102 -9.28 4.69 -21.88
C THR A 102 -9.94 6.04 -22.00
N ARG A 103 -10.45 6.62 -20.91
CA ARG A 103 -11.16 7.90 -20.92
C ARG A 103 -10.24 9.11 -20.73
N ILE A 104 -9.31 9.05 -19.79
CA ILE A 104 -8.49 10.21 -19.38
C ILE A 104 -7.12 10.16 -20.05
N LYS A 105 -6.72 9.00 -20.63
CA LYS A 105 -5.39 8.74 -21.24
C LYS A 105 -4.22 9.02 -20.30
N GLN A 106 -4.45 9.00 -19.01
CA GLN A 106 -3.46 9.15 -17.96
C GLN A 106 -3.57 8.01 -16.96
N PHE A 107 -2.43 7.58 -16.44
CA PHE A 107 -2.40 6.64 -15.34
C PHE A 107 -2.78 7.41 -14.07
N CYS A 108 -4.05 7.31 -13.68
CA CYS A 108 -4.52 7.91 -12.44
C CYS A 108 -4.18 6.98 -11.27
N LEU A 109 -3.27 7.42 -10.43
CA LEU A 109 -3.15 6.90 -9.08
C LEU A 109 -4.00 7.81 -8.18
N PRO A 110 -5.26 7.48 -7.91
CA PRO A 110 -6.09 8.34 -7.10
C PRO A 110 -5.56 8.32 -5.66
N HIS A 111 -5.02 9.46 -5.26
CA HIS A 111 -4.57 9.71 -3.89
C HIS A 111 -5.76 10.01 -2.97
N THR A 112 -6.82 9.19 -3.04
CA THR A 112 -7.97 9.38 -2.17
C THR A 112 -7.57 9.13 -0.71
N ILE A 113 -8.16 9.90 0.20
CA ILE A 113 -7.97 9.72 1.64
C ILE A 113 -8.31 8.28 2.04
N ALA A 114 -9.33 7.69 1.43
CA ALA A 114 -9.76 6.32 1.66
C ALA A 114 -8.68 5.29 1.25
N ASN A 115 -7.96 5.50 0.13
CA ASN A 115 -6.84 4.64 -0.27
C ASN A 115 -5.67 4.73 0.72
N LYS A 116 -5.34 5.94 1.18
CA LYS A 116 -4.30 6.16 2.19
C LYS A 116 -4.67 5.50 3.52
N LEU A 117 -5.93 5.64 3.94
CA LEU A 117 -6.46 5.03 5.14
C LEU A 117 -6.43 3.50 5.06
N THR A 118 -6.81 2.93 3.92
CA THR A 118 -6.72 1.48 3.67
C THR A 118 -5.30 0.96 3.83
N GLY A 119 -4.30 1.63 3.21
CA GLY A 119 -2.90 1.25 3.33
C GLY A 119 -2.40 1.32 4.77
N PHE A 120 -2.76 2.38 5.49
CA PHE A 120 -2.41 2.54 6.91
C PHE A 120 -3.06 1.47 7.79
N LEU A 121 -4.34 1.16 7.57
CA LEU A 121 -5.04 0.11 8.31
C LEU A 121 -4.45 -1.26 8.02
N LEU A 122 -4.16 -1.58 6.76
CA LEU A 122 -3.48 -2.84 6.42
C LEU A 122 -2.14 -2.95 7.12
N PHE A 123 -1.35 -1.88 7.16
CA PHE A 123 -0.09 -1.85 7.89
C PHE A 123 -0.27 -2.14 9.38
N LEU A 124 -1.29 -1.56 10.03
CA LEU A 124 -1.58 -1.81 11.45
C LEU A 124 -2.16 -3.20 11.71
N THR A 125 -2.90 -3.77 10.76
CA THR A 125 -3.60 -5.05 10.97
C THR A 125 -2.70 -6.26 10.77
N VAL A 126 -1.65 -6.15 9.96
CA VAL A 126 -0.74 -7.28 9.70
C VAL A 126 -0.15 -7.88 10.97
N PRO A 127 0.37 -7.11 11.95
CA PRO A 127 0.88 -7.68 13.19
C PRO A 127 -0.20 -8.35 14.06
N THR A 128 -1.45 -7.94 13.93
CA THR A 128 -2.56 -8.37 14.81
C THR A 128 -3.40 -9.49 14.22
N ILE A 129 -3.18 -9.85 12.94
CA ILE A 129 -4.03 -10.81 12.22
C ILE A 129 -4.04 -12.20 12.85
N SER A 130 -2.93 -12.61 13.48
CA SER A 130 -2.83 -13.90 14.18
C SER A 130 -3.68 -13.95 15.47
N TRP A 131 -4.08 -12.80 15.99
CA TRP A 131 -4.81 -12.68 17.26
C TRP A 131 -6.26 -12.31 17.03
N CYS A 132 -6.55 -11.50 16.02
CA CYS A 132 -7.89 -11.04 15.74
C CYS A 132 -8.09 -10.75 14.25
N ILE A 133 -9.18 -11.29 13.68
CA ILE A 133 -9.52 -11.11 12.27
C ILE A 133 -10.33 -9.83 12.00
N ILE A 134 -10.91 -9.23 13.04
CA ILE A 134 -11.79 -8.07 12.91
C ILE A 134 -11.09 -6.87 12.24
N PRO A 135 -9.84 -6.50 12.62
CA PRO A 135 -9.19 -5.34 11.99
C PRO A 135 -9.00 -5.48 10.48
N ILE A 136 -8.70 -6.70 9.98
CA ILE A 136 -8.54 -6.90 8.54
C ILE A 136 -9.87 -6.87 7.81
N ALA A 137 -10.96 -7.32 8.43
CA ALA A 137 -12.30 -7.20 7.87
C ALA A 137 -12.72 -5.73 7.74
N ILE A 138 -12.43 -4.91 8.76
CA ILE A 138 -12.66 -3.46 8.71
C ILE A 138 -11.82 -2.82 7.59
N ALA A 139 -10.56 -3.19 7.45
CA ALA A 139 -9.71 -2.70 6.37
C ALA A 139 -10.26 -3.08 4.98
N ALA A 140 -10.82 -4.29 4.84
CA ALA A 140 -11.45 -4.74 3.59
C ALA A 140 -12.72 -3.93 3.26
N ILE A 141 -13.55 -3.60 4.26
CA ILE A 141 -14.73 -2.74 4.08
C ILE A 141 -14.29 -1.36 3.56
N ILE A 142 -13.31 -0.74 4.20
CA ILE A 142 -12.79 0.57 3.81
C ILE A 142 -12.14 0.52 2.42
N ALA A 143 -11.41 -0.56 2.10
CA ALA A 143 -10.84 -0.78 0.78
C ALA A 143 -11.92 -0.90 -0.31
N THR A 144 -13.03 -1.55 -0.01
CA THR A 144 -14.17 -1.67 -0.92
C THR A 144 -14.79 -0.29 -1.17
N PHE A 145 -15.01 0.47 -0.10
CA PHE A 145 -15.52 1.84 -0.21
C PHE A 145 -14.58 2.72 -1.05
N ALA A 146 -13.28 2.64 -0.81
CA ALA A 146 -12.26 3.36 -1.58
C ALA A 146 -12.30 3.00 -3.07
N ALA A 147 -12.45 1.71 -3.39
CA ALA A 147 -12.50 1.24 -4.78
C ALA A 147 -13.78 1.73 -5.51
N ILE A 148 -14.93 1.77 -4.81
CA ILE A 148 -16.19 2.31 -5.36
C ILE A 148 -16.07 3.82 -5.56
N GLN A 149 -15.56 4.56 -4.58
CA GLN A 149 -15.35 6.00 -4.66
C GLN A 149 -14.43 6.36 -5.82
N GLU A 150 -13.36 5.61 -6.03
CA GLU A 150 -12.45 5.73 -7.16
C GLU A 150 -13.17 5.58 -8.49
N GLY A 151 -13.99 4.52 -8.64
CA GLY A 151 -14.76 4.28 -9.86
C GLY A 151 -15.77 5.38 -10.14
N TYR A 152 -16.47 5.88 -9.12
CA TYR A 152 -17.39 7.00 -9.24
C TYR A 152 -16.68 8.28 -9.72
N SER A 153 -15.54 8.58 -9.14
CA SER A 153 -14.74 9.75 -9.49
C SER A 153 -14.24 9.73 -10.94
N ILE A 154 -13.74 8.57 -11.39
CA ILE A 154 -13.30 8.38 -12.77
C ILE A 154 -14.50 8.52 -13.74
N SER A 155 -15.70 8.04 -13.34
CA SER A 155 -16.88 8.11 -14.20
C SER A 155 -17.46 9.52 -14.34
N THR A 156 -17.38 10.33 -13.29
CA THR A 156 -17.93 11.70 -13.25
C THR A 156 -16.94 12.76 -13.72
N GLY A 157 -15.66 12.39 -13.92
CA GLY A 157 -14.62 13.35 -14.31
C GLY A 157 -14.23 14.34 -13.20
N TYR A 158 -14.71 14.14 -11.98
CA TYR A 158 -14.28 14.94 -10.84
C TYR A 158 -12.83 14.56 -10.48
N GLU A 159 -11.90 15.50 -10.65
CA GLU A 159 -10.58 15.42 -10.03
C GLU A 159 -10.79 15.41 -8.52
N ILE A 160 -10.45 14.30 -7.89
CA ILE A 160 -10.39 14.25 -6.44
C ILE A 160 -9.04 14.86 -6.05
N LEU A 161 -9.12 16.06 -5.55
CA LEU A 161 -8.04 16.76 -4.84
C LEU A 161 -7.57 15.96 -3.61
#